data_52929e00bdabb4d8e7d228181e6390fd
#
_entry.id   52929e00bdabb4d8e7d228181e6390fd
#
_cell.length_a   1.000
_cell.length_b   1.000
_cell.length_c   1.000
_cell.angle_alpha   90.00
_cell.angle_beta   90.00
_cell.angle_gamma   90.00
#
_symmetry.space_group_name_H-M   'P 1'
#
loop_
_entity.id
_entity.type
_entity.pdbx_description
1 polymer ?
#
loop_
_entity_poly.entity_id
_entity_poly.type
_entity_poly.pdbx_seq_one_letter_code
_entity_poly.pdbx_strand_id
1 'polypeptide(L)'
;MARKSRKHIAEPIFTSVSPFINTALYIRLSVEDNKKRGNSIETQKMVLKDYLSNKPEFRIYDTYIDNGTTGTNFNREGFQRMLSDIEAGKIDCVIVKDLSRLGRNSIDSGYYIEQYFPSHNVRFIAVTDQFDSENPDNLHGGIILPLKNMINEAYSLDIGRKIKAQ
;
A
#
# COMPACT_ATOMS: atom_id res chain seq x y z
N MET A 1 30.97 45.04 -36.69
CA MET A 1 29.92 44.01 -36.92
C MET A 1 29.77 43.19 -35.63
N ALA A 2 28.66 43.42 -34.91
CA ALA A 2 28.40 42.74 -33.63
C ALA A 2 27.55 41.51 -33.85
N ARG A 3 28.05 40.34 -33.41
CA ARG A 3 27.38 39.05 -33.53
C ARG A 3 26.36 38.91 -32.41
N LYS A 4 25.05 38.94 -32.75
CA LYS A 4 23.95 38.69 -31.79
C LYS A 4 23.97 37.23 -31.36
N SER A 5 24.26 36.98 -30.06
CA SER A 5 24.07 35.70 -29.40
C SER A 5 22.57 35.37 -29.31
N ARG A 6 22.13 34.28 -29.96
CA ARG A 6 20.79 33.74 -29.75
C ARG A 6 20.76 33.05 -28.40
N LYS A 7 20.05 33.59 -27.43
CA LYS A 7 19.64 32.92 -26.20
C LYS A 7 18.72 31.74 -26.59
N HIS A 8 19.20 30.52 -26.38
CA HIS A 8 18.33 29.35 -26.36
C HIS A 8 17.37 29.51 -25.18
N ILE A 9 16.11 29.84 -25.45
CA ILE A 9 15.03 29.75 -24.50
C ILE A 9 14.70 28.27 -24.44
N ALA A 10 15.04 27.61 -23.33
CA ALA A 10 14.58 26.25 -23.06
C ALA A 10 13.06 26.26 -22.99
N GLU A 11 12.41 25.50 -23.87
CA GLU A 11 10.97 25.31 -23.81
C GLU A 11 10.61 24.65 -22.47
N PRO A 12 9.52 25.10 -21.81
CA PRO A 12 9.07 24.43 -20.58
C PRO A 12 8.67 23.00 -20.93
N ILE A 13 9.32 22.04 -20.30
CA ILE A 13 8.92 20.63 -20.34
C ILE A 13 7.58 20.55 -19.61
N PHE A 14 6.48 20.60 -20.36
CA PHE A 14 5.17 20.21 -19.83
C PHE A 14 5.23 18.71 -19.57
N THR A 15 5.58 18.32 -18.36
CA THR A 15 5.28 16.99 -17.87
C THR A 15 3.76 16.88 -17.86
N SER A 16 3.20 16.14 -18.81
CA SER A 16 1.79 15.81 -18.83
C SER A 16 1.48 15.00 -17.59
N VAL A 17 0.96 15.68 -16.56
CA VAL A 17 0.42 14.99 -15.38
C VAL A 17 -0.71 14.13 -15.91
N SER A 18 -0.58 12.83 -15.80
CA SER A 18 -1.66 11.90 -16.15
C SER A 18 -2.91 12.29 -15.35
N PRO A 19 -4.08 12.42 -15.97
CA PRO A 19 -5.31 12.71 -15.23
C PRO A 19 -5.74 11.53 -14.35
N PHE A 20 -5.05 10.39 -14.43
CA PHE A 20 -5.35 9.16 -13.70
C PHE A 20 -4.26 8.84 -12.68
N ILE A 21 -4.68 8.31 -11.54
CA ILE A 21 -3.82 7.77 -10.49
C ILE A 21 -3.56 6.29 -10.81
N ASN A 22 -2.35 5.96 -11.23
CA ASN A 22 -1.96 4.57 -11.50
C ASN A 22 -1.88 3.79 -10.18
N THR A 23 -2.74 2.81 -10.05
CA THR A 23 -3.02 2.16 -8.77
C THR A 23 -2.57 0.71 -8.76
N ALA A 24 -1.76 0.36 -7.79
CA ALA A 24 -1.41 -1.02 -7.45
C ALA A 24 -2.42 -1.59 -6.45
N LEU A 25 -3.01 -2.74 -6.76
CA LEU A 25 -3.77 -3.51 -5.80
C LEU A 25 -2.85 -4.55 -5.17
N TYR A 26 -2.62 -4.48 -3.86
CA TYR A 26 -1.81 -5.46 -3.17
C TYR A 26 -2.67 -6.40 -2.32
N ILE A 27 -2.51 -7.68 -2.55
CA ILE A 27 -3.28 -8.76 -1.92
C ILE A 27 -2.33 -9.75 -1.29
N ARG A 28 -2.54 -10.06 -0.01
CA ARG A 28 -1.75 -11.06 0.69
C ARG A 28 -2.66 -12.06 1.40
N LEU A 29 -2.32 -13.33 1.26
CA LEU A 29 -2.97 -14.41 1.97
C LEU A 29 -1.92 -15.25 2.70
N SER A 30 -2.04 -15.37 4.02
CA SER A 30 -1.21 -16.27 4.81
C SER A 30 -1.83 -17.67 4.90
N VAL A 31 -1.04 -18.69 5.26
CA VAL A 31 -1.55 -20.05 5.51
C VAL A 31 -2.64 -20.05 6.58
N GLU A 32 -2.55 -19.16 7.56
CA GLU A 32 -3.54 -19.01 8.64
C GLU A 32 -4.83 -18.32 8.15
N ASP A 33 -4.72 -17.38 7.22
CA ASP A 33 -5.86 -16.65 6.65
C ASP A 33 -6.74 -17.55 5.80
N ASN A 34 -6.19 -18.62 5.19
CA ASN A 34 -6.94 -19.62 4.43
C ASN A 34 -8.03 -20.32 5.27
N LYS A 35 -7.90 -20.32 6.58
CA LYS A 35 -8.87 -20.91 7.52
C LYS A 35 -9.99 -19.96 7.93
N LYS A 36 -9.88 -18.66 7.62
CA LYS A 36 -10.86 -17.62 7.99
C LYS A 36 -11.76 -17.27 6.80
N ARG A 37 -13.09 -17.40 6.98
CA ARG A 37 -14.06 -16.91 5.98
C ARG A 37 -13.85 -15.40 5.74
N GLY A 38 -13.88 -14.98 4.48
CA GLY A 38 -13.79 -13.56 4.09
C GLY A 38 -12.38 -13.02 3.85
N ASN A 39 -11.34 -13.86 3.94
CA ASN A 39 -9.96 -13.44 3.70
C ASN A 39 -9.35 -13.99 2.41
N SER A 40 -10.12 -14.68 1.57
CA SER A 40 -9.61 -15.22 0.30
C SER A 40 -9.10 -14.12 -0.64
N ILE A 41 -8.28 -14.50 -1.60
CA ILE A 41 -7.79 -13.59 -2.65
C ILE A 41 -8.97 -12.98 -3.40
N GLU A 42 -9.99 -13.77 -3.71
CA GLU A 42 -11.20 -13.34 -4.44
C GLU A 42 -11.99 -12.31 -3.62
N THR A 43 -12.16 -12.55 -2.32
CA THR A 43 -12.86 -11.60 -1.44
C THR A 43 -12.09 -10.28 -1.34
N GLN A 44 -10.76 -10.32 -1.22
CA GLN A 44 -9.95 -9.10 -1.22
C GLN A 44 -10.09 -8.35 -2.55
N LYS A 45 -9.99 -9.05 -3.69
CA LYS A 45 -10.22 -8.45 -5.02
C LYS A 45 -11.58 -7.78 -5.14
N MET A 46 -12.62 -8.44 -4.62
CA MET A 46 -13.99 -7.90 -4.67
C MET A 46 -14.09 -6.59 -3.88
N VAL A 47 -13.60 -6.57 -2.64
CA VAL A 47 -13.58 -5.36 -1.80
C VAL A 47 -12.83 -4.20 -2.47
N LEU A 48 -11.66 -4.48 -3.05
CA LEU A 48 -10.85 -3.46 -3.71
C LEU A 48 -11.51 -2.92 -4.98
N LYS A 49 -12.13 -3.78 -5.78
CA LYS A 49 -12.86 -3.38 -7.00
C LYS A 49 -14.13 -2.58 -6.65
N ASP A 50 -14.85 -2.99 -5.62
CA ASP A 50 -16.04 -2.27 -5.14
C ASP A 50 -15.67 -0.87 -4.66
N TYR A 51 -14.59 -0.74 -3.89
CA TYR A 51 -14.05 0.56 -3.47
C TYR A 51 -13.73 1.48 -4.64
N LEU A 52 -13.21 0.94 -5.75
CA LEU A 52 -12.83 1.70 -6.95
C LEU A 52 -13.99 1.96 -7.92
N SER A 53 -15.14 1.27 -7.78
CA SER A 53 -16.24 1.30 -8.75
C SER A 53 -16.80 2.71 -9.00
N ASN A 54 -16.76 3.58 -7.99
CA ASN A 54 -17.25 4.96 -8.07
C ASN A 54 -16.11 6.00 -8.04
N LYS A 55 -14.88 5.60 -8.39
CA LYS A 55 -13.68 6.44 -8.34
C LYS A 55 -12.92 6.39 -9.67
N PRO A 56 -13.45 7.08 -10.71
CA PRO A 56 -12.89 7.00 -12.08
C PRO A 56 -11.47 7.58 -12.20
N GLU A 57 -11.01 8.34 -11.22
CA GLU A 57 -9.66 8.88 -11.17
C GLU A 57 -8.58 7.80 -10.95
N PHE A 58 -8.95 6.65 -10.34
CA PHE A 58 -8.03 5.54 -10.12
C PHE A 58 -8.01 4.59 -11.32
N ARG A 59 -6.86 4.35 -11.86
CA ARG A 59 -6.61 3.36 -12.92
C ARG A 59 -5.79 2.21 -12.37
N ILE A 60 -6.33 0.99 -12.37
CA ILE A 60 -5.58 -0.19 -11.94
C ILE A 60 -4.42 -0.40 -12.92
N TYR A 61 -3.19 -0.25 -12.40
CA TYR A 61 -1.96 -0.55 -13.12
C TYR A 61 -1.71 -2.06 -13.12
N ASP A 62 -1.65 -2.68 -11.92
CA ASP A 62 -1.49 -4.11 -11.76
C ASP A 62 -2.03 -4.60 -10.41
N THR A 63 -2.18 -5.92 -10.28
CA THR A 63 -2.54 -6.60 -9.04
C THR A 63 -1.41 -7.51 -8.58
N TYR A 64 -0.83 -7.21 -7.43
CA TYR A 64 0.28 -7.94 -6.83
C TYR A 64 -0.25 -8.89 -5.76
N ILE A 65 0.08 -10.16 -5.87
CA ILE A 65 -0.48 -11.21 -5.01
C ILE A 65 0.63 -12.03 -4.38
N ASP A 66 0.62 -12.10 -3.04
CA ASP A 66 1.45 -13.00 -2.27
C ASP A 66 0.58 -14.01 -1.52
N ASN A 67 0.65 -15.28 -1.94
CA ASN A 67 -0.11 -16.38 -1.37
C ASN A 67 0.80 -17.32 -0.57
N GLY A 68 0.32 -17.75 0.61
CA GLY A 68 1.06 -18.69 1.46
C GLY A 68 2.26 -18.08 2.19
N THR A 69 2.42 -16.76 2.16
CA THR A 69 3.52 -16.05 2.78
C THR A 69 3.20 -15.60 4.20
N THR A 70 4.21 -15.62 5.09
CA THR A 70 4.04 -15.06 6.44
C THR A 70 3.96 -13.54 6.37
N GLY A 71 3.19 -12.93 7.28
CA GLY A 71 3.12 -11.46 7.37
C GLY A 71 4.30 -10.83 8.09
N THR A 72 5.34 -11.61 8.47
CA THR A 72 6.42 -11.18 9.36
C THR A 72 7.60 -10.55 8.64
N ASN A 73 7.75 -10.78 7.34
CA ASN A 73 8.79 -10.14 6.52
C ASN A 73 8.21 -9.58 5.22
N PHE A 74 8.97 -8.75 4.53
CA PHE A 74 8.61 -8.13 3.25
C PHE A 74 9.37 -8.72 2.06
N ASN A 75 10.17 -9.79 2.26
CA ASN A 75 10.81 -10.52 1.18
C ASN A 75 9.81 -11.49 0.52
N ARG A 76 8.87 -10.91 -0.24
CA ARG A 76 7.79 -11.59 -0.95
C ARG A 76 7.83 -11.15 -2.40
N GLU A 77 7.64 -12.07 -3.31
CA GLU A 77 7.80 -11.83 -4.75
C GLU A 77 6.85 -10.73 -5.26
N GLY A 78 5.56 -10.83 -4.92
CA GLY A 78 4.57 -9.82 -5.32
C GLY A 78 4.87 -8.45 -4.73
N PHE A 79 5.25 -8.39 -3.46
CA PHE A 79 5.61 -7.13 -2.80
C PHE A 79 6.88 -6.50 -3.41
N GLN A 80 7.94 -7.28 -3.64
CA GLN A 80 9.17 -6.78 -4.25
C GLN A 80 8.96 -6.28 -5.67
N ARG A 81 8.12 -6.99 -6.47
CA ARG A 81 7.74 -6.54 -7.80
C ARG A 81 6.98 -5.21 -7.75
N MET A 82 6.08 -5.04 -6.79
CA MET A 82 5.38 -3.76 -6.57
C MET A 82 6.36 -2.64 -6.22
N LEU A 83 7.33 -2.87 -5.34
CA LEU A 83 8.35 -1.86 -5.01
C LEU A 83 9.17 -1.46 -6.23
N SER A 84 9.58 -2.42 -7.06
CA SER A 84 10.31 -2.12 -8.32
C SER A 84 9.49 -1.26 -9.28
N ASP A 85 8.19 -1.48 -9.38
CA ASP A 85 7.31 -0.65 -10.21
C ASP A 85 7.07 0.74 -9.60
N ILE A 86 7.07 0.87 -8.26
CA ILE A 86 7.06 2.16 -7.56
C ILE A 86 8.36 2.94 -7.86
N GLU A 87 9.52 2.32 -7.71
CA GLU A 87 10.82 2.92 -8.00
C GLU A 87 10.95 3.35 -9.47
N ALA A 88 10.31 2.63 -10.37
CA ALA A 88 10.22 2.98 -11.79
C ALA A 88 9.20 4.11 -12.09
N GLY A 89 8.52 4.66 -11.07
CA GLY A 89 7.56 5.74 -11.22
C GLY A 89 6.27 5.35 -11.96
N LYS A 90 5.90 4.06 -11.93
CA LYS A 90 4.72 3.53 -12.63
C LYS A 90 3.46 3.52 -11.77
N ILE A 91 3.60 3.68 -10.44
CA ILE A 91 2.54 3.55 -9.45
C ILE A 91 2.48 4.83 -8.63
N ASP A 92 1.27 5.41 -8.57
CA ASP A 92 0.97 6.62 -7.81
C ASP A 92 0.20 6.29 -6.52
N CYS A 93 -0.43 5.12 -6.45
CA CYS A 93 -1.23 4.70 -5.28
C CYS A 93 -1.13 3.19 -5.05
N VAL A 94 -1.04 2.80 -3.78
CA VAL A 94 -1.15 1.40 -3.33
C VAL A 94 -2.42 1.25 -2.51
N ILE A 95 -3.28 0.29 -2.88
CA ILE A 95 -4.52 -0.01 -2.16
C ILE A 95 -4.49 -1.44 -1.65
N VAL A 96 -4.81 -1.60 -0.37
CA VAL A 96 -4.95 -2.89 0.31
C VAL A 96 -6.35 -3.02 0.92
N LYS A 97 -6.81 -4.24 1.20
CA LYS A 97 -8.07 -4.45 1.91
C LYS A 97 -8.01 -3.85 3.32
N ASP A 98 -6.99 -4.22 4.07
CA ASP A 98 -6.73 -3.77 5.44
C ASP A 98 -5.22 -3.67 5.70
N LEU A 99 -4.81 -2.95 6.75
CA LEU A 99 -3.40 -2.73 7.11
C LEU A 99 -2.63 -4.05 7.31
N SER A 100 -3.31 -5.10 7.79
CA SER A 100 -2.68 -6.41 8.00
C SER A 100 -2.21 -7.06 6.69
N ARG A 101 -2.75 -6.64 5.55
CA ARG A 101 -2.31 -7.12 4.22
C ARG A 101 -0.93 -6.62 3.88
N LEU A 102 -0.59 -5.39 4.26
CA LEU A 102 0.76 -4.86 4.07
C LEU A 102 1.78 -5.68 4.87
N GLY A 103 1.60 -5.80 6.18
CA GLY A 103 2.45 -6.61 7.07
C GLY A 103 1.88 -6.73 8.46
N ARG A 104 2.31 -7.76 9.18
CA ARG A 104 1.99 -7.95 10.61
C ARG A 104 3.06 -7.35 11.52
N ASN A 105 4.24 -7.04 10.99
CA ASN A 105 5.26 -6.30 11.70
C ASN A 105 4.94 -4.80 11.57
N SER A 106 4.62 -4.20 12.70
CA SER A 106 4.22 -2.79 12.76
C SER A 106 5.36 -1.83 12.45
N ILE A 107 6.60 -2.17 12.82
CA ILE A 107 7.77 -1.32 12.58
C ILE A 107 8.01 -1.22 11.08
N ASP A 108 8.05 -2.37 10.40
CA ASP A 108 8.30 -2.41 8.96
C ASP A 108 7.11 -1.81 8.18
N SER A 109 5.86 -2.11 8.60
CA SER A 109 4.68 -1.52 7.97
C SER A 109 4.64 0.00 8.15
N GLY A 110 5.00 0.50 9.34
CA GLY A 110 5.14 1.92 9.64
C GLY A 110 6.19 2.58 8.74
N TYR A 111 7.36 1.95 8.55
CA TYR A 111 8.38 2.45 7.64
C TYR A 111 7.85 2.64 6.22
N TYR A 112 7.15 1.64 5.66
CA TYR A 112 6.60 1.77 4.31
C TYR A 112 5.55 2.88 4.22
N ILE A 113 4.63 2.97 5.18
CA ILE A 113 3.54 3.93 5.15
C ILE A 113 4.00 5.37 5.44
N GLU A 114 4.93 5.54 6.39
CA GLU A 114 5.34 6.88 6.86
C GLU A 114 6.56 7.44 6.14
N GLN A 115 7.38 6.59 5.53
CA GLN A 115 8.64 7.01 4.91
C GLN A 115 8.73 6.58 3.43
N TYR A 116 8.64 5.29 3.13
CA TYR A 116 8.90 4.78 1.80
C TYR A 116 7.89 5.29 0.76
N PHE A 117 6.60 5.08 0.97
CA PHE A 117 5.57 5.53 0.04
C PHE A 117 5.56 7.05 -0.13
N PRO A 118 5.59 7.87 0.93
CA PRO A 118 5.69 9.33 0.80
C PRO A 118 6.93 9.80 0.05
N SER A 119 8.10 9.17 0.27
CA SER A 119 9.34 9.55 -0.44
C SER A 119 9.29 9.29 -1.95
N HIS A 120 8.40 8.40 -2.39
CA HIS A 120 8.14 8.12 -3.81
C HIS A 120 6.86 8.79 -4.35
N ASN A 121 6.24 9.69 -3.56
CA ASN A 121 4.95 10.33 -3.87
C ASN A 121 3.83 9.31 -4.12
N VAL A 122 3.83 8.21 -3.40
CA VAL A 122 2.82 7.14 -3.49
C VAL A 122 1.83 7.27 -2.36
N ARG A 123 0.54 7.42 -2.70
CA ARG A 123 -0.58 7.37 -1.77
C ARG A 123 -0.82 5.94 -1.30
N PHE A 124 -1.16 5.76 -0.02
CA PHE A 124 -1.49 4.45 0.53
C PHE A 124 -2.89 4.44 1.14
N ILE A 125 -3.71 3.44 0.77
CA ILE A 125 -5.10 3.31 1.21
C ILE A 125 -5.35 1.90 1.75
N ALA A 126 -5.91 1.79 2.97
CA ALA A 126 -6.43 0.55 3.54
C ALA A 126 -7.96 0.67 3.71
N VAL A 127 -8.69 -0.04 2.85
CA VAL A 127 -10.13 0.19 2.63
C VAL A 127 -10.97 -0.05 3.87
N THR A 128 -10.85 -1.22 4.50
CA THR A 128 -11.69 -1.58 5.64
C THR A 128 -11.30 -0.88 6.94
N ASP A 129 -10.04 -0.42 7.03
CA ASP A 129 -9.55 0.38 8.14
C ASP A 129 -9.86 1.88 7.97
N GLN A 130 -10.47 2.25 6.83
CA GLN A 130 -10.77 3.65 6.46
C GLN A 130 -9.53 4.55 6.51
N PHE A 131 -8.36 3.95 6.24
CA PHE A 131 -7.10 4.65 6.25
C PHE A 131 -6.72 5.14 4.87
N ASP A 132 -6.30 6.40 4.79
CA ASP A 132 -5.81 7.06 3.58
C ASP A 132 -4.67 8.01 3.95
N SER A 133 -3.48 7.80 3.37
CA SER A 133 -2.29 8.59 3.70
C SER A 133 -2.38 10.07 3.28
N GLU A 134 -3.29 10.43 2.38
CA GLU A 134 -3.54 11.83 2.02
C GLU A 134 -4.56 12.52 2.92
N ASN A 135 -5.26 11.78 3.78
CA ASN A 135 -6.19 12.39 4.73
C ASN A 135 -5.39 12.99 5.91
N PRO A 136 -5.44 14.32 6.15
CA PRO A 136 -4.72 14.97 7.23
C PRO A 136 -5.06 14.42 8.62
N ASP A 137 -6.30 13.97 8.83
CA ASP A 137 -6.75 13.40 10.10
C ASP A 137 -6.04 12.07 10.41
N ASN A 138 -5.59 11.35 9.39
CA ASN A 138 -4.84 10.11 9.53
C ASN A 138 -3.34 10.34 9.81
N LEU A 139 -2.78 11.48 9.39
CA LEU A 139 -1.37 11.81 9.58
C LEU A 139 -1.06 12.33 10.99
N HIS A 140 -2.02 12.95 11.69
CA HIS A 140 -1.82 13.62 12.98
C HIS A 140 -2.07 12.73 14.22
N GLY A 141 -1.99 11.43 14.09
CA GLY A 141 -2.18 10.46 15.18
C GLY A 141 -2.90 9.18 14.72
N GLY A 142 -3.35 9.14 13.48
CA GLY A 142 -4.24 8.11 12.97
C GLY A 142 -3.60 6.76 12.67
N ILE A 143 -2.35 6.69 12.24
CA ILE A 143 -1.68 5.41 11.93
C ILE A 143 -1.19 4.69 13.18
N ILE A 144 -0.64 5.43 14.14
CA ILE A 144 -0.03 4.81 15.32
C ILE A 144 -1.09 4.06 16.13
N LEU A 145 -2.33 4.54 16.15
CA LEU A 145 -3.39 3.90 16.92
C LEU A 145 -3.92 2.61 16.29
N PRO A 146 -4.31 2.54 15.00
CA PRO A 146 -4.66 1.30 14.33
C PRO A 146 -3.49 0.30 14.28
N LEU A 147 -2.26 0.78 14.06
CA LEU A 147 -1.07 -0.07 14.08
C LEU A 147 -0.82 -0.66 15.48
N LYS A 148 -0.92 0.13 16.54
CA LYS A 148 -0.82 -0.36 17.94
C LYS A 148 -1.91 -1.36 18.27
N ASN A 149 -3.14 -1.12 17.84
CA ASN A 149 -4.25 -2.03 18.05
C ASN A 149 -4.02 -3.37 17.35
N MET A 150 -3.51 -3.34 16.12
CA MET A 150 -3.13 -4.53 15.36
C MET A 150 -2.00 -5.32 16.04
N ILE A 151 -1.02 -4.64 16.66
CA ILE A 151 0.05 -5.25 17.45
C ILE A 151 -0.52 -5.92 18.69
N ASN A 152 -1.35 -5.21 19.44
CA ASN A 152 -1.93 -5.70 20.68
C ASN A 152 -2.81 -6.94 20.43
N GLU A 153 -3.55 -6.96 19.32
CA GLU A 153 -4.36 -8.11 18.92
C GLU A 153 -3.49 -9.31 18.53
N ALA A 154 -2.40 -9.09 17.79
CA ALA A 154 -1.44 -10.14 17.44
C ALA A 154 -0.72 -10.71 18.68
N TYR A 155 -0.32 -9.87 19.61
CA TYR A 155 0.27 -10.30 20.90
C TYR A 155 -0.73 -11.08 21.76
N SER A 156 -1.97 -10.63 21.84
CA SER A 156 -3.02 -11.30 22.61
C SER A 156 -3.31 -12.69 22.07
N LEU A 157 -3.31 -12.87 20.75
CA LEU A 157 -3.50 -14.17 20.08
C LEU A 157 -2.30 -15.10 20.32
N ASP A 158 -1.07 -14.59 20.32
CA ASP A 158 0.14 -15.41 20.55
C ASP A 158 0.25 -15.85 22.01
N ILE A 159 -0.06 -14.98 22.97
CA ILE A 159 -0.14 -15.31 24.40
C ILE A 159 -1.24 -16.34 24.65
N GLY A 160 -2.43 -16.15 24.06
CA GLY A 160 -3.53 -17.11 24.19
C GLY A 160 -3.22 -18.51 23.65
N ARG A 161 -2.39 -18.61 22.61
CA ARG A 161 -1.90 -19.91 22.08
C ARG A 161 -0.87 -20.56 23.00
N LYS A 162 0.06 -19.80 23.57
CA LYS A 162 1.08 -20.31 24.51
C LYS A 162 0.47 -20.81 25.80
N ILE A 163 -0.59 -20.18 26.30
CA ILE A 163 -1.31 -20.64 27.51
C ILE A 163 -2.10 -21.93 27.23
N LYS A 164 -2.64 -22.14 26.03
CA LYS A 164 -3.36 -23.37 25.67
C LYS A 164 -2.46 -24.57 25.33
N ALA A 165 -1.16 -24.33 25.15
CA ALA A 165 -0.17 -25.36 24.83
C ALA A 165 0.60 -25.88 26.05
N GLN A 166 0.29 -25.39 27.27
CA GLN A 166 0.70 -25.93 28.56
C GLN A 166 -0.47 -26.72 29.21
#